data_9d7c04292cffc45a0bf92a31f940d2f4
#
_entry.id   9d7c04292cffc45a0bf92a31f940d2f4
#
_cell.length_a   1.000
_cell.length_b   1.000
_cell.length_c   1.000
_cell.angle_alpha   90.00
_cell.angle_beta   90.00
_cell.angle_gamma   90.00
#
_symmetry.space_group_name_H-M   'P 1'
#
loop_
_entity.id
_entity.type
_entity.pdbx_description
1 polymer ?
#
loop_
_entity_poly.entity_id
_entity_poly.type
_entity_poly.pdbx_seq_one_letter_code
_entity_poly.pdbx_strand_id
1 'polypeptide(L)'
;MAGNNVTIDAKLNEKGVVSGAKQIKVSLEEIKKADGSLNWSGVKEGESAAKKSGDGFTVLKGILANLATAGIAAAAGAVKNFCSEVVQIGQTFETSMSKVSALSGATGDELAALEAKARELGASTTFSASQAADALGYMALAGWDTEQMLEGVGSVLTLAQAGEMDLAAASDLVTDYLSAFNMEASETARMVDVLAFAQANANTTVDGLGQAFKNCAANANAAGMDVETTSAAISMMANQGLKGSEAGTALNAVLRDMTAKMEDGAIAIGEQSVAVMDAQGNYRDFTEILADVQAAT
;
A
#
# COMPACT_ATOMS: atom_id res chain seq x y z
N MET A 1 -55.66 13.23 2.23
CA MET A 1 -54.33 13.86 2.33
C MET A 1 -53.43 13.19 1.28
N ALA A 2 -53.15 13.90 0.19
CA ALA A 2 -52.32 13.37 -0.89
C ALA A 2 -50.87 13.36 -0.43
N GLY A 3 -50.27 12.18 -0.36
CA GLY A 3 -48.85 12.04 -0.04
C GLY A 3 -48.00 12.62 -1.19
N ASN A 4 -47.24 13.65 -0.89
CA ASN A 4 -46.21 14.16 -1.82
C ASN A 4 -45.10 13.11 -1.93
N ASN A 5 -45.18 12.27 -2.95
CA ASN A 5 -44.04 11.43 -3.35
C ASN A 5 -43.02 12.30 -4.06
N VAL A 6 -41.93 12.60 -3.39
CA VAL A 6 -40.76 13.23 -4.02
C VAL A 6 -39.96 12.12 -4.70
N THR A 7 -40.05 12.05 -6.03
CA THR A 7 -39.26 11.10 -6.83
C THR A 7 -37.92 11.76 -7.15
N ILE A 8 -36.83 11.24 -6.61
CA ILE A 8 -35.47 11.71 -6.88
C ILE A 8 -34.88 10.84 -7.99
N ASP A 9 -34.93 11.33 -9.24
CA ASP A 9 -34.34 10.66 -10.40
C ASP A 9 -32.84 11.03 -10.49
N ALA A 10 -31.98 10.19 -9.93
CA ALA A 10 -30.54 10.35 -10.05
C ALA A 10 -30.03 9.62 -11.32
N LYS A 11 -30.06 10.28 -12.46
CA LYS A 11 -29.38 9.78 -13.68
C LYS A 11 -27.90 10.11 -13.61
N LEU A 12 -27.07 9.08 -13.37
CA LEU A 12 -25.62 9.13 -13.49
C LEU A 12 -25.23 8.84 -14.94
N ASN A 13 -24.62 9.81 -15.63
CA ASN A 13 -23.94 9.55 -16.88
C ASN A 13 -22.43 9.55 -16.65
N GLU A 14 -21.69 8.84 -17.50
CA GLU A 14 -20.25 8.54 -17.38
C GLU A 14 -19.31 9.75 -17.34
N LYS A 15 -19.83 10.97 -17.45
CA LYS A 15 -19.06 12.23 -17.42
C LYS A 15 -19.23 13.05 -16.13
N GLY A 16 -19.88 12.51 -15.09
CA GLY A 16 -20.63 13.37 -14.26
C GLY A 16 -20.51 13.40 -12.77
N VAL A 17 -19.33 13.41 -12.13
CA VAL A 17 -19.22 13.80 -10.71
C VAL A 17 -19.78 15.24 -10.48
N VAL A 18 -19.58 16.13 -11.41
CA VAL A 18 -20.11 17.53 -11.36
C VAL A 18 -21.63 17.58 -11.60
N SER A 19 -22.17 16.73 -12.49
CA SER A 19 -23.61 16.63 -12.79
C SER A 19 -24.38 16.02 -11.63
N GLY A 20 -23.84 14.97 -10.99
CA GLY A 20 -24.42 14.33 -9.81
C GLY A 20 -24.51 15.27 -8.61
N ALA A 21 -23.46 16.03 -8.30
CA ALA A 21 -23.46 17.01 -7.22
C ALA A 21 -24.49 18.14 -7.44
N LYS A 22 -24.74 18.53 -8.70
CA LYS A 22 -25.74 19.55 -9.05
C LYS A 22 -27.17 19.05 -8.88
N GLN A 23 -27.45 17.80 -9.24
CA GLN A 23 -28.77 17.15 -9.05
C GLN A 23 -29.06 16.92 -7.56
N ILE A 24 -28.07 16.51 -6.78
CA ILE A 24 -28.19 16.36 -5.33
C ILE A 24 -28.53 17.69 -4.66
N LYS A 25 -27.91 18.79 -5.09
CA LYS A 25 -28.20 20.13 -4.57
C LYS A 25 -29.65 20.55 -4.81
N VAL A 26 -30.21 20.28 -5.99
CA VAL A 26 -31.60 20.58 -6.33
C VAL A 26 -32.55 19.73 -5.47
N SER A 27 -32.26 18.44 -5.30
CA SER A 27 -33.09 17.53 -4.49
C SER A 27 -33.06 17.88 -3.00
N LEU A 28 -31.91 18.31 -2.48
CA LEU A 28 -31.77 18.78 -1.08
C LEU A 28 -32.52 20.11 -0.85
N GLU A 29 -32.58 21.02 -1.83
CA GLU A 29 -33.37 22.23 -1.75
C GLU A 29 -34.91 21.95 -1.78
N GLU A 30 -35.34 20.93 -2.51
CA GLU A 30 -36.74 20.49 -2.51
C GLU A 30 -37.13 19.85 -1.15
N ILE A 31 -36.25 19.03 -0.55
CA ILE A 31 -36.42 18.49 0.79
C ILE A 31 -36.48 19.64 1.82
N LYS A 32 -35.65 20.67 1.68
CA LYS A 32 -35.68 21.86 2.53
C LYS A 32 -37.00 22.61 2.48
N LYS A 33 -37.61 22.69 1.29
CA LYS A 33 -38.94 23.34 1.11
C LYS A 33 -40.06 22.49 1.76
N ALA A 34 -39.87 21.18 1.84
CA ALA A 34 -40.85 20.25 2.40
C ALA A 34 -40.76 20.15 3.93
N ASP A 35 -39.56 20.34 4.52
CA ASP A 35 -39.32 20.28 5.97
C ASP A 35 -38.42 21.44 6.43
N GLY A 36 -39.04 22.47 7.04
CA GLY A 36 -38.35 23.66 7.55
C GLY A 36 -37.44 23.41 8.78
N SER A 37 -37.32 22.19 9.27
CA SER A 37 -36.59 21.84 10.50
C SER A 37 -35.13 21.40 10.28
N LEU A 38 -34.69 21.23 9.03
CA LEU A 38 -33.34 20.77 8.70
C LEU A 38 -32.28 21.86 8.91
N ASN A 39 -31.24 21.55 9.66
CA ASN A 39 -30.07 22.40 9.81
C ASN A 39 -29.15 22.28 8.57
N TRP A 40 -29.26 23.26 7.66
CA TRP A 40 -28.58 23.30 6.37
C TRP A 40 -27.12 23.72 6.41
N SER A 41 -26.61 24.20 7.55
CA SER A 41 -25.19 24.51 7.70
C SER A 41 -24.34 23.23 7.61
N GLY A 42 -24.75 22.17 8.29
CA GLY A 42 -24.06 20.87 8.20
C GLY A 42 -24.10 20.22 6.81
N VAL A 43 -25.17 20.45 6.04
CA VAL A 43 -25.26 19.94 4.65
C VAL A 43 -24.26 20.64 3.72
N LYS A 44 -24.05 21.96 3.90
CA LYS A 44 -23.04 22.70 3.12
C LYS A 44 -21.61 22.28 3.47
N GLU A 45 -21.35 22.02 4.74
CA GLU A 45 -20.06 21.50 5.20
C GLU A 45 -19.82 20.09 4.66
N GLY A 46 -20.83 19.22 4.68
CA GLY A 46 -20.80 17.89 4.09
C GLY A 46 -20.57 17.90 2.58
N GLU A 47 -21.20 18.82 1.83
CA GLU A 47 -20.98 19.01 0.39
C GLU A 47 -19.52 19.42 0.09
N SER A 48 -18.96 20.29 0.90
CA SER A 48 -17.57 20.74 0.77
C SER A 48 -16.58 19.63 1.09
N ALA A 49 -16.87 18.83 2.14
CA ALA A 49 -16.06 17.68 2.54
C ALA A 49 -16.15 16.53 1.51
N ALA A 50 -17.34 16.23 0.98
CA ALA A 50 -17.54 15.21 -0.06
C ALA A 50 -16.81 15.52 -1.38
N LYS A 51 -16.65 16.80 -1.72
CA LYS A 51 -15.82 17.22 -2.86
C LYS A 51 -14.33 17.03 -2.63
N LYS A 52 -13.90 17.03 -1.37
CA LYS A 52 -12.50 16.85 -0.98
C LYS A 52 -12.12 15.37 -0.79
N SER A 53 -13.06 14.48 -0.45
CA SER A 53 -12.81 13.06 -0.23
C SER A 53 -13.55 12.22 -1.28
N GLY A 54 -12.82 11.42 -2.08
CA GLY A 54 -13.38 10.55 -3.11
C GLY A 54 -14.41 9.53 -2.58
N ASP A 55 -14.33 9.15 -1.31
CA ASP A 55 -15.17 8.12 -0.66
C ASP A 55 -16.60 8.59 -0.35
N GLY A 56 -16.83 9.89 -0.19
CA GLY A 56 -18.15 10.46 0.11
C GLY A 56 -19.20 10.17 -0.96
N PHE A 57 -18.77 9.83 -2.17
CA PHE A 57 -19.69 9.56 -3.29
C PHE A 57 -20.35 8.18 -3.23
N THR A 58 -19.66 7.17 -2.73
CA THR A 58 -20.21 5.80 -2.61
C THR A 58 -21.25 5.72 -1.50
N VAL A 59 -21.00 6.40 -0.38
CA VAL A 59 -21.94 6.50 0.76
C VAL A 59 -23.18 7.29 0.35
N LEU A 60 -23.03 8.40 -0.37
CA LEU A 60 -24.15 9.19 -0.91
C LEU A 60 -25.06 8.37 -1.82
N LYS A 61 -24.49 7.52 -2.67
CA LYS A 61 -25.24 6.64 -3.58
C LYS A 61 -26.09 5.61 -2.82
N GLY A 62 -25.59 5.06 -1.73
CA GLY A 62 -26.31 4.16 -0.84
C GLY A 62 -27.47 4.83 -0.12
N ILE A 63 -27.27 6.07 0.37
CA ILE A 63 -28.30 6.85 1.06
C ILE A 63 -29.42 7.28 0.11
N LEU A 64 -29.10 7.72 -1.11
CA LEU A 64 -30.10 8.09 -2.12
C LEU A 64 -30.96 6.89 -2.54
N ALA A 65 -30.41 5.68 -2.63
CA ALA A 65 -31.17 4.47 -2.91
C ALA A 65 -32.20 4.15 -1.80
N ASN A 66 -31.86 4.41 -0.54
CA ASN A 66 -32.74 4.21 0.59
C ASN A 66 -33.77 5.34 0.79
N LEU A 67 -33.50 6.54 0.30
CA LEU A 67 -34.41 7.70 0.39
C LEU A 67 -35.74 7.47 -0.37
N ALA A 68 -35.67 6.79 -1.51
CA ALA A 68 -36.85 6.51 -2.35
C ALA A 68 -37.89 5.62 -1.67
N THR A 69 -37.51 4.87 -0.61
CA THR A 69 -38.37 3.88 0.05
C THR A 69 -38.84 4.27 1.43
N ALA A 70 -38.22 5.24 2.11
CA ALA A 70 -38.39 5.44 3.55
C ALA A 70 -39.20 6.67 3.99
N GLY A 71 -39.60 7.56 3.10
CA GLY A 71 -40.36 8.78 3.44
C GLY A 71 -39.51 9.93 4.00
N ILE A 72 -40.09 11.16 4.06
CA ILE A 72 -39.35 12.43 4.30
C ILE A 72 -38.67 12.50 5.65
N ALA A 73 -39.24 11.97 6.71
CA ALA A 73 -38.65 12.01 8.07
C ALA A 73 -37.43 11.09 8.19
N ALA A 74 -37.48 9.91 7.56
CA ALA A 74 -36.32 9.00 7.50
C ALA A 74 -35.23 9.56 6.57
N ALA A 75 -35.63 10.29 5.51
CA ALA A 75 -34.72 11.01 4.63
C ALA A 75 -33.93 12.09 5.35
N ALA A 76 -34.54 12.87 6.22
CA ALA A 76 -33.90 13.91 7.02
C ALA A 76 -32.84 13.32 7.98
N GLY A 77 -33.16 12.18 8.62
CA GLY A 77 -32.22 11.44 9.47
C GLY A 77 -31.04 10.88 8.67
N ALA A 78 -31.30 10.29 7.52
CA ALA A 78 -30.28 9.74 6.64
C ALA A 78 -29.33 10.82 6.11
N VAL A 79 -29.85 11.99 5.70
CA VAL A 79 -29.04 13.14 5.25
C VAL A 79 -28.18 13.67 6.40
N LYS A 80 -28.71 13.78 7.61
CA LYS A 80 -27.94 14.22 8.77
C LYS A 80 -26.78 13.25 9.07
N ASN A 81 -27.06 11.95 9.09
CA ASN A 81 -26.05 10.93 9.33
C ASN A 81 -24.98 10.95 8.24
N PHE A 82 -25.40 11.06 6.96
CA PHE A 82 -24.49 11.22 5.83
C PHE A 82 -23.58 12.44 5.98
N CYS A 83 -24.14 13.62 6.29
CA CYS A 83 -23.32 14.82 6.47
C CYS A 83 -22.32 14.65 7.60
N SER A 84 -22.73 14.00 8.71
CA SER A 84 -21.84 13.71 9.83
C SER A 84 -20.70 12.75 9.42
N GLU A 85 -21.03 11.71 8.68
CA GLU A 85 -20.09 10.70 8.22
C GLU A 85 -19.08 11.28 7.20
N VAL A 86 -19.55 12.07 6.25
CA VAL A 86 -18.68 12.76 5.27
C VAL A 86 -17.76 13.77 5.93
N VAL A 87 -18.25 14.52 6.93
CA VAL A 87 -17.41 15.45 7.71
C VAL A 87 -16.34 14.66 8.48
N GLN A 88 -16.70 13.53 9.09
CA GLN A 88 -15.76 12.68 9.79
C GLN A 88 -14.69 12.08 8.87
N ILE A 89 -15.08 11.59 7.69
CA ILE A 89 -14.13 11.09 6.66
C ILE A 89 -13.18 12.22 6.24
N GLY A 90 -13.70 13.42 6.00
CA GLY A 90 -12.88 14.59 5.66
C GLY A 90 -11.89 14.96 6.77
N GLN A 91 -12.34 14.98 8.02
CA GLN A 91 -11.48 15.26 9.18
C GLN A 91 -10.39 14.18 9.36
N THR A 92 -10.73 12.91 9.16
CA THR A 92 -9.75 11.82 9.23
C THR A 92 -8.69 12.00 8.16
N PHE A 93 -9.08 12.27 6.91
CA PHE A 93 -8.15 12.51 5.83
C PHE A 93 -7.24 13.73 6.09
N GLU A 94 -7.80 14.86 6.52
CA GLU A 94 -7.03 16.06 6.88
C GLU A 94 -6.05 15.78 8.04
N THR A 95 -6.45 14.93 9.00
CA THR A 95 -5.58 14.52 10.11
C THR A 95 -4.42 13.65 9.61
N SER A 96 -4.69 12.67 8.75
CA SER A 96 -3.65 11.83 8.16
C SER A 96 -2.68 12.66 7.30
N MET A 97 -3.19 13.58 6.45
CA MET A 97 -2.33 14.47 5.66
C MET A 97 -1.53 15.47 6.50
N SER A 98 -2.10 15.95 7.61
CA SER A 98 -1.36 16.79 8.56
C SER A 98 -0.19 16.04 9.19
N LYS A 99 -0.35 14.73 9.49
CA LYS A 99 0.75 13.88 9.94
C LYS A 99 1.81 13.72 8.85
N VAL A 100 1.39 13.47 7.60
CA VAL A 100 2.30 13.38 6.45
C VAL A 100 3.14 14.65 6.34
N SER A 101 2.51 15.82 6.36
CA SER A 101 3.21 17.11 6.32
C SER A 101 4.19 17.27 7.48
N ALA A 102 3.77 16.92 8.70
CA ALA A 102 4.62 17.04 9.89
C ALA A 102 5.84 16.09 9.86
N LEU A 103 5.69 14.90 9.30
CA LEU A 103 6.73 13.88 9.26
C LEU A 103 7.69 14.07 8.08
N SER A 104 7.17 14.41 6.89
CA SER A 104 7.97 14.61 5.68
C SER A 104 8.55 16.01 5.55
N GLY A 105 7.94 17.00 6.23
CA GLY A 105 8.22 18.42 6.01
C GLY A 105 7.61 18.98 4.72
N ALA A 106 6.86 18.20 3.95
CA ALA A 106 6.22 18.61 2.72
C ALA A 106 5.20 19.73 2.96
N THR A 107 5.27 20.77 2.16
CA THR A 107 4.37 21.95 2.22
C THR A 107 4.01 22.43 0.80
N GLY A 108 3.00 23.26 0.68
CA GLY A 108 2.64 23.87 -0.61
C GLY A 108 2.33 22.83 -1.69
N ASP A 109 3.03 22.94 -2.82
CA ASP A 109 2.80 22.07 -3.99
C ASP A 109 3.15 20.60 -3.74
N GLU A 110 4.17 20.32 -2.91
CA GLU A 110 4.56 18.95 -2.54
C GLU A 110 3.44 18.26 -1.74
N LEU A 111 2.92 18.94 -0.72
CA LEU A 111 1.79 18.40 0.07
C LEU A 111 0.55 18.23 -0.80
N ALA A 112 0.28 19.17 -1.72
CA ALA A 112 -0.84 19.06 -2.65
C ALA A 112 -0.71 17.86 -3.59
N ALA A 113 0.50 17.54 -4.03
CA ALA A 113 0.78 16.34 -4.84
C ALA A 113 0.52 15.04 -4.05
N LEU A 114 1.00 14.96 -2.80
CA LEU A 114 0.73 13.83 -1.92
C LEU A 114 -0.76 13.66 -1.61
N GLU A 115 -1.48 14.78 -1.37
CA GLU A 115 -2.94 14.74 -1.21
C GLU A 115 -3.66 14.23 -2.45
N ALA A 116 -3.26 14.70 -3.64
CA ALA A 116 -3.84 14.26 -4.90
C ALA A 116 -3.61 12.77 -5.12
N LYS A 117 -2.41 12.28 -4.83
CA LYS A 117 -2.05 10.86 -4.93
C LYS A 117 -2.85 9.99 -3.96
N ALA A 118 -2.97 10.40 -2.71
CA ALA A 118 -3.78 9.67 -1.72
C ALA A 118 -5.26 9.57 -2.13
N ARG A 119 -5.84 10.64 -2.71
CA ARG A 119 -7.20 10.64 -3.24
C ARG A 119 -7.37 9.76 -4.48
N GLU A 120 -6.39 9.78 -5.39
CA GLU A 120 -6.35 8.92 -6.57
C GLU A 120 -6.37 7.44 -6.15
N LEU A 121 -5.51 7.07 -5.21
CA LEU A 121 -5.42 5.70 -4.70
C LEU A 121 -6.67 5.28 -3.92
N GLY A 122 -7.26 6.18 -3.13
CA GLY A 122 -8.53 5.93 -2.47
C GLY A 122 -9.71 5.73 -3.42
N ALA A 123 -9.63 6.27 -4.66
CA ALA A 123 -10.65 6.08 -5.69
C ALA A 123 -10.40 4.83 -6.56
N SER A 124 -9.16 4.36 -6.67
CA SER A 124 -8.74 3.30 -7.61
C SER A 124 -8.39 1.98 -6.93
N THR A 125 -8.25 1.94 -5.61
CA THR A 125 -7.91 0.74 -4.84
C THR A 125 -9.01 0.37 -3.84
N THR A 126 -8.81 -0.70 -3.08
CA THR A 126 -9.71 -1.10 -1.97
C THR A 126 -9.49 -0.27 -0.70
N PHE A 127 -8.44 0.52 -0.65
CA PHE A 127 -8.12 1.39 0.48
C PHE A 127 -8.80 2.75 0.35
N SER A 128 -9.11 3.38 1.48
CA SER A 128 -9.60 4.76 1.50
C SER A 128 -8.47 5.77 1.27
N ALA A 129 -8.81 6.99 0.90
CA ALA A 129 -7.83 8.08 0.79
C ALA A 129 -7.08 8.34 2.10
N SER A 130 -7.76 8.19 3.25
CA SER A 130 -7.13 8.31 4.58
C SER A 130 -6.11 7.21 4.83
N GLN A 131 -6.42 5.97 4.44
CA GLN A 131 -5.48 4.85 4.55
C GLN A 131 -4.27 5.03 3.61
N ALA A 132 -4.48 5.52 2.39
CA ALA A 132 -3.38 5.87 1.50
C ALA A 132 -2.51 7.00 2.08
N ALA A 133 -3.11 8.00 2.75
CA ALA A 133 -2.38 9.03 3.48
C ALA A 133 -1.61 8.46 4.69
N ASP A 134 -2.18 7.49 5.41
CA ASP A 134 -1.48 6.83 6.50
C ASP A 134 -0.25 6.05 5.99
N ALA A 135 -0.35 5.36 4.83
CA ALA A 135 0.79 4.72 4.18
C ALA A 135 1.89 5.73 3.83
N LEU A 136 1.55 6.89 3.26
CA LEU A 136 2.50 8.00 3.05
C LEU A 136 3.16 8.44 4.36
N GLY A 137 2.41 8.49 5.45
CA GLY A 137 2.94 8.80 6.79
C GLY A 137 3.98 7.79 7.29
N TYR A 138 3.76 6.49 7.06
CA TYR A 138 4.74 5.45 7.41
C TYR A 138 6.01 5.55 6.55
N MET A 139 5.87 5.82 5.25
CA MET A 139 7.01 6.05 4.36
C MET A 139 7.82 7.29 4.76
N ALA A 140 7.14 8.37 5.15
CA ALA A 140 7.80 9.57 5.70
C ALA A 140 8.57 9.28 7.00
N LEU A 141 8.04 8.42 7.89
CA LEU A 141 8.76 7.95 9.07
C LEU A 141 10.02 7.16 8.72
N ALA A 142 10.01 6.40 7.63
CA ALA A 142 11.17 5.69 7.10
C ALA A 142 12.19 6.63 6.42
N GLY A 143 11.89 7.94 6.34
CA GLY A 143 12.79 8.96 5.81
C GLY A 143 12.66 9.19 4.30
N TRP A 144 11.61 8.69 3.66
CA TRP A 144 11.35 8.92 2.25
C TRP A 144 10.95 10.37 1.99
N ASP A 145 11.48 10.94 0.93
CA ASP A 145 11.08 12.26 0.45
C ASP A 145 9.76 12.20 -0.36
N THR A 146 9.28 13.37 -0.79
CA THR A 146 8.01 13.49 -1.52
C THR A 146 7.99 12.70 -2.83
N GLU A 147 9.09 12.70 -3.59
CA GLU A 147 9.19 12.01 -4.88
C GLU A 147 9.16 10.48 -4.67
N GLN A 148 9.95 9.99 -3.74
CA GLN A 148 9.98 8.58 -3.34
C GLN A 148 8.61 8.08 -2.88
N MET A 149 7.91 8.88 -2.04
CA MET A 149 6.57 8.55 -1.56
C MET A 149 5.54 8.48 -2.70
N LEU A 150 5.59 9.42 -3.65
CA LEU A 150 4.70 9.44 -4.82
C LEU A 150 4.90 8.23 -5.72
N GLU A 151 6.15 7.80 -5.91
CA GLU A 151 6.50 6.61 -6.70
C GLU A 151 6.08 5.31 -6.03
N GLY A 152 6.35 5.16 -4.73
CA GLY A 152 6.24 3.89 -4.01
C GLY A 152 4.87 3.58 -3.44
N VAL A 153 4.06 4.58 -3.05
CA VAL A 153 2.84 4.35 -2.25
C VAL A 153 1.83 3.42 -2.90
N GLY A 154 1.65 3.49 -4.22
CA GLY A 154 0.75 2.60 -4.95
C GLY A 154 1.14 1.13 -4.84
N SER A 155 2.44 0.85 -4.94
CA SER A 155 3.00 -0.50 -4.82
C SER A 155 2.92 -1.02 -3.38
N VAL A 156 3.13 -0.15 -2.37
CA VAL A 156 2.94 -0.51 -0.95
C VAL A 156 1.50 -0.93 -0.68
N LEU A 157 0.50 -0.18 -1.18
CA LEU A 157 -0.91 -0.56 -1.05
C LEU A 157 -1.20 -1.89 -1.75
N THR A 158 -0.62 -2.11 -2.93
CA THR A 158 -0.75 -3.38 -3.66
C THR A 158 -0.18 -4.54 -2.85
N LEU A 159 0.98 -4.37 -2.23
CA LEU A 159 1.60 -5.37 -1.36
C LEU A 159 0.74 -5.67 -0.13
N ALA A 160 0.24 -4.64 0.54
CA ALA A 160 -0.64 -4.78 1.69
C ALA A 160 -1.90 -5.60 1.34
N GLN A 161 -2.48 -5.33 0.17
CA GLN A 161 -3.64 -6.08 -0.32
C GLN A 161 -3.30 -7.52 -0.69
N ALA A 162 -2.22 -7.75 -1.44
CA ALA A 162 -1.80 -9.07 -1.89
C ALA A 162 -1.33 -9.96 -0.71
N GLY A 163 -0.66 -9.36 0.27
CA GLY A 163 -0.16 -10.03 1.46
C GLY A 163 -1.19 -10.14 2.59
N GLU A 164 -2.40 -9.57 2.44
CA GLU A 164 -3.42 -9.47 3.50
C GLU A 164 -2.83 -8.90 4.81
N MET A 165 -1.95 -7.91 4.68
CA MET A 165 -1.18 -7.37 5.79
C MET A 165 -1.54 -5.92 6.10
N ASP A 166 -1.18 -5.48 7.30
CA ASP A 166 -1.36 -4.10 7.74
C ASP A 166 -0.50 -3.13 6.92
N LEU A 167 -1.02 -1.91 6.67
CA LEU A 167 -0.34 -0.89 5.88
C LEU A 167 0.99 -0.45 6.48
N ALA A 168 1.08 -0.37 7.83
CA ALA A 168 2.33 -0.03 8.48
C ALA A 168 3.36 -1.13 8.22
N ALA A 169 2.97 -2.40 8.41
CA ALA A 169 3.84 -3.54 8.16
C ALA A 169 4.30 -3.63 6.70
N ALA A 170 3.40 -3.36 5.73
CA ALA A 170 3.75 -3.33 4.32
C ALA A 170 4.72 -2.18 3.98
N SER A 171 4.50 -1.00 4.56
CA SER A 171 5.38 0.16 4.38
C SER A 171 6.77 -0.11 4.95
N ASP A 172 6.85 -0.59 6.19
CA ASP A 172 8.12 -0.94 6.86
C ASP A 172 8.88 -2.00 6.06
N LEU A 173 8.17 -3.05 5.62
CA LEU A 173 8.77 -4.12 4.83
C LEU A 173 9.39 -3.58 3.53
N VAL A 174 8.68 -2.77 2.79
CA VAL A 174 9.15 -2.21 1.53
C VAL A 174 10.33 -1.27 1.75
N THR A 175 10.22 -0.31 2.68
CA THR A 175 11.26 0.69 2.93
C THR A 175 12.54 0.07 3.47
N ASP A 176 12.42 -0.89 4.40
CA ASP A 176 13.56 -1.60 4.98
C ASP A 176 14.31 -2.43 3.93
N TYR A 177 13.56 -3.13 3.04
CA TYR A 177 14.23 -4.06 2.11
C TYR A 177 14.72 -3.38 0.84
N LEU A 178 14.06 -2.33 0.35
CA LEU A 178 14.68 -1.47 -0.66
C LEU A 178 16.03 -0.94 -0.16
N SER A 179 16.06 -0.45 1.07
CA SER A 179 17.31 0.01 1.69
C SER A 179 18.35 -1.13 1.85
N ALA A 180 17.93 -2.31 2.31
CA ALA A 180 18.82 -3.46 2.52
C ALA A 180 19.44 -3.99 1.23
N PHE A 181 18.70 -3.93 0.12
CA PHE A 181 19.18 -4.31 -1.23
C PHE A 181 19.78 -3.14 -2.01
N ASN A 182 19.88 -1.94 -1.41
CA ASN A 182 20.36 -0.72 -2.06
C ASN A 182 19.59 -0.41 -3.35
N MET A 183 18.27 -0.60 -3.30
CA MET A 183 17.34 -0.30 -4.39
C MET A 183 16.75 1.10 -4.22
N GLU A 184 16.43 1.76 -5.33
CA GLU A 184 15.78 3.06 -5.34
C GLU A 184 14.26 2.92 -5.14
N ALA A 185 13.58 4.00 -4.72
CA ALA A 185 12.12 4.02 -4.54
C ALA A 185 11.35 3.69 -5.83
N SER A 186 11.90 4.06 -7.00
CA SER A 186 11.38 3.71 -8.32
C SER A 186 11.30 2.20 -8.57
N GLU A 187 12.08 1.40 -7.84
CA GLU A 187 12.10 -0.06 -7.92
C GLU A 187 11.09 -0.73 -6.97
N THR A 188 10.27 0.06 -6.24
CA THR A 188 9.26 -0.48 -5.31
C THR A 188 8.32 -1.48 -5.99
N ALA A 189 7.88 -1.19 -7.21
CA ALA A 189 7.03 -2.11 -7.97
C ALA A 189 7.72 -3.46 -8.22
N ARG A 190 9.01 -3.44 -8.61
CA ARG A 190 9.82 -4.65 -8.81
C ARG A 190 9.92 -5.48 -7.53
N MET A 191 10.20 -4.84 -6.40
CA MET A 191 10.25 -5.51 -5.09
C MET A 191 8.90 -6.17 -4.75
N VAL A 192 7.80 -5.45 -4.92
CA VAL A 192 6.45 -5.93 -4.65
C VAL A 192 6.08 -7.10 -5.56
N ASP A 193 6.41 -7.03 -6.85
CA ASP A 193 6.16 -8.10 -7.81
C ASP A 193 6.91 -9.39 -7.43
N VAL A 194 8.17 -9.29 -7.01
CA VAL A 194 8.97 -10.43 -6.54
C VAL A 194 8.36 -11.08 -5.31
N LEU A 195 7.94 -10.28 -4.32
CA LEU A 195 7.33 -10.79 -3.10
C LEU A 195 5.96 -11.46 -3.36
N ALA A 196 5.13 -10.83 -4.19
CA ALA A 196 3.83 -11.38 -4.58
C ALA A 196 3.98 -12.67 -5.40
N PHE A 197 4.94 -12.70 -6.33
CA PHE A 197 5.26 -13.90 -7.10
C PHE A 197 5.73 -15.04 -6.21
N ALA A 198 6.62 -14.78 -5.25
CA ALA A 198 7.11 -15.77 -4.32
C ALA A 198 5.97 -16.34 -3.44
N GLN A 199 5.06 -15.48 -2.93
CA GLN A 199 3.87 -15.93 -2.20
C GLN A 199 2.97 -16.82 -3.05
N ALA A 200 2.76 -16.48 -4.33
CA ALA A 200 1.89 -17.23 -5.22
C ALA A 200 2.47 -18.60 -5.64
N ASN A 201 3.81 -18.78 -5.62
CA ASN A 201 4.48 -19.94 -6.19
C ASN A 201 5.27 -20.79 -5.16
N ALA A 202 5.30 -20.39 -3.89
CA ALA A 202 6.01 -21.11 -2.83
C ALA A 202 5.15 -21.25 -1.57
N ASN A 203 5.55 -22.15 -0.69
CA ASN A 203 4.86 -22.38 0.57
C ASN A 203 5.27 -21.34 1.65
N THR A 204 5.08 -20.06 1.31
CA THR A 204 5.39 -18.92 2.16
C THR A 204 4.33 -17.81 2.02
N THR A 205 4.44 -16.75 2.79
CA THR A 205 3.62 -15.55 2.70
C THR A 205 4.52 -14.32 2.53
N VAL A 206 3.97 -13.17 2.15
CA VAL A 206 4.72 -11.91 2.10
C VAL A 206 5.34 -11.61 3.48
N ASP A 207 4.57 -11.76 4.55
CA ASP A 207 5.08 -11.58 5.92
C ASP A 207 6.22 -12.58 6.25
N GLY A 208 6.07 -13.84 5.85
CA GLY A 208 7.11 -14.84 6.03
C GLY A 208 8.40 -14.51 5.27
N LEU A 209 8.29 -14.01 4.02
CA LEU A 209 9.44 -13.50 3.27
C LEU A 209 10.06 -12.31 3.97
N GLY A 210 9.24 -11.41 4.48
CA GLY A 210 9.68 -10.26 5.27
C GLY A 210 10.51 -10.69 6.49
N GLN A 211 10.00 -11.63 7.27
CA GLN A 211 10.73 -12.18 8.42
C GLN A 211 12.07 -12.83 8.03
N ALA A 212 12.12 -13.49 6.87
CA ALA A 212 13.36 -14.07 6.36
C ALA A 212 14.35 -12.97 5.93
N PHE A 213 13.91 -11.98 5.16
CA PHE A 213 14.75 -10.87 4.70
C PHE A 213 15.36 -10.08 5.85
N LYS A 214 14.62 -9.84 6.92
CA LYS A 214 15.14 -9.17 8.12
C LYS A 214 16.43 -9.81 8.63
N ASN A 215 16.62 -11.11 8.44
CA ASN A 215 17.79 -11.83 8.92
C ASN A 215 18.90 -11.96 7.87
N CYS A 216 18.61 -11.82 6.58
CA CYS A 216 19.60 -12.14 5.53
C CYS A 216 19.79 -11.07 4.45
N ALA A 217 18.86 -10.11 4.25
CA ALA A 217 18.87 -9.22 3.11
C ALA A 217 20.19 -8.44 2.94
N ALA A 218 20.70 -7.82 4.01
CA ALA A 218 21.94 -7.06 3.95
C ALA A 218 23.15 -7.94 3.58
N ASN A 219 23.24 -9.15 4.11
CA ASN A 219 24.33 -10.07 3.79
C ASN A 219 24.15 -10.71 2.40
N ALA A 220 22.90 -10.94 1.97
CA ALA A 220 22.60 -11.39 0.61
C ALA A 220 23.04 -10.34 -0.42
N ASN A 221 22.67 -9.08 -0.21
CA ASN A 221 23.12 -7.97 -1.06
C ASN A 221 24.65 -7.84 -1.06
N ALA A 222 25.30 -7.91 0.09
CA ALA A 222 26.76 -7.87 0.19
C ALA A 222 27.45 -9.04 -0.53
N ALA A 223 26.77 -10.21 -0.63
CA ALA A 223 27.22 -11.38 -1.39
C ALA A 223 26.77 -11.32 -2.88
N GLY A 224 26.32 -10.19 -3.36
CA GLY A 224 25.92 -9.98 -4.77
C GLY A 224 24.59 -10.61 -5.17
N MET A 225 23.77 -11.06 -4.20
CA MET A 225 22.43 -11.56 -4.48
C MET A 225 21.43 -10.40 -4.58
N ASP A 226 20.69 -10.38 -5.66
CA ASP A 226 19.54 -9.46 -5.80
C ASP A 226 18.30 -9.96 -5.03
N VAL A 227 17.23 -9.19 -5.07
CA VAL A 227 15.98 -9.52 -4.38
C VAL A 227 15.32 -10.77 -4.97
N GLU A 228 15.43 -10.99 -6.28
CA GLU A 228 14.91 -12.15 -6.99
C GLU A 228 15.60 -13.44 -6.54
N THR A 229 16.93 -13.45 -6.58
CA THR A 229 17.74 -14.59 -6.18
C THR A 229 17.55 -14.92 -4.71
N THR A 230 17.50 -13.89 -3.85
CA THR A 230 17.26 -14.06 -2.41
C THR A 230 15.86 -14.62 -2.13
N SER A 231 14.82 -14.07 -2.80
CA SER A 231 13.44 -14.57 -2.70
C SER A 231 13.31 -16.00 -3.17
N ALA A 232 13.98 -16.35 -4.27
CA ALA A 232 14.00 -17.72 -4.80
C ALA A 232 14.63 -18.70 -3.80
N ALA A 233 15.78 -18.36 -3.22
CA ALA A 233 16.45 -19.18 -2.23
C ALA A 233 15.56 -19.42 -0.99
N ILE A 234 14.95 -18.36 -0.44
CA ILE A 234 14.02 -18.45 0.69
C ILE A 234 12.78 -19.27 0.32
N SER A 235 12.24 -19.11 -0.89
CA SER A 235 11.09 -19.86 -1.39
C SER A 235 11.38 -21.36 -1.50
N MET A 236 12.56 -21.72 -1.98
CA MET A 236 13.00 -23.12 -2.03
C MET A 236 13.12 -23.72 -0.61
N MET A 237 13.68 -23.00 0.35
CA MET A 237 13.75 -23.41 1.75
C MET A 237 12.35 -23.56 2.35
N ALA A 238 11.43 -22.63 2.06
CA ALA A 238 10.06 -22.68 2.52
C ALA A 238 9.30 -23.90 2.00
N ASN A 239 9.54 -24.31 0.78
CA ASN A 239 8.98 -25.52 0.19
C ASN A 239 9.51 -26.81 0.87
N GLN A 240 10.69 -26.76 1.49
CA GLN A 240 11.27 -27.83 2.29
C GLN A 240 10.91 -27.73 3.79
N GLY A 241 10.06 -26.75 4.17
CA GLY A 241 9.57 -26.58 5.53
C GLY A 241 10.32 -25.54 6.38
N LEU A 242 11.43 -24.96 5.89
CA LEU A 242 12.14 -23.88 6.57
C LEU A 242 11.51 -22.54 6.15
N LYS A 243 10.78 -21.87 7.05
CA LYS A 243 9.99 -20.69 6.74
C LYS A 243 10.35 -19.49 7.61
N GLY A 244 10.01 -18.30 7.12
CA GLY A 244 10.15 -17.06 7.89
C GLY A 244 11.58 -16.85 8.39
N SER A 245 11.70 -16.47 9.65
CA SER A 245 13.00 -16.20 10.30
C SER A 245 13.99 -17.38 10.24
N GLU A 246 13.50 -18.62 10.23
CA GLU A 246 14.38 -19.81 10.13
C GLU A 246 15.07 -19.87 8.77
N ALA A 247 14.33 -19.65 7.68
CA ALA A 247 14.91 -19.63 6.34
C ALA A 247 15.93 -18.50 6.19
N GLY A 248 15.58 -17.28 6.66
CA GLY A 248 16.51 -16.14 6.64
C GLY A 248 17.77 -16.40 7.46
N THR A 249 17.64 -16.99 8.64
CA THR A 249 18.79 -17.34 9.49
C THR A 249 19.66 -18.40 8.83
N ALA A 250 19.06 -19.41 8.20
CA ALA A 250 19.79 -20.46 7.51
C ALA A 250 20.56 -19.89 6.29
N LEU A 251 19.92 -19.08 5.47
CA LEU A 251 20.58 -18.42 4.33
C LEU A 251 21.73 -17.51 4.82
N ASN A 252 21.48 -16.72 5.85
CA ASN A 252 22.50 -15.86 6.44
C ASN A 252 23.72 -16.67 6.96
N ALA A 253 23.49 -17.82 7.58
CA ALA A 253 24.56 -18.71 8.03
C ALA A 253 25.39 -19.24 6.85
N VAL A 254 24.73 -19.65 5.76
CA VAL A 254 25.42 -20.09 4.54
C VAL A 254 26.30 -19.00 3.97
N LEU A 255 25.75 -17.78 3.79
CA LEU A 255 26.47 -16.64 3.23
C LEU A 255 27.67 -16.25 4.10
N ARG A 256 27.45 -16.17 5.42
CA ARG A 256 28.53 -15.86 6.38
C ARG A 256 29.62 -16.93 6.37
N ASP A 257 29.26 -18.20 6.38
CA ASP A 257 30.23 -19.30 6.40
C ASP A 257 30.97 -19.39 5.06
N MET A 258 30.30 -19.11 3.94
CA MET A 258 30.91 -19.00 2.61
C MET A 258 31.98 -17.89 2.62
N THR A 259 31.63 -16.69 3.10
CA THR A 259 32.58 -15.57 3.20
C THR A 259 33.73 -15.88 4.18
N ALA A 260 33.45 -16.48 5.33
CA ALA A 260 34.46 -16.77 6.35
C ALA A 260 35.45 -17.89 5.96
N LYS A 261 35.02 -18.84 5.09
CA LYS A 261 35.84 -19.95 4.63
C LYS A 261 36.43 -19.74 3.25
N MET A 262 36.20 -18.60 2.67
CA MET A 262 36.74 -18.23 1.35
C MET A 262 38.23 -17.90 1.50
N GLU A 263 39.05 -18.58 0.71
CA GLU A 263 40.48 -18.30 0.55
C GLU A 263 40.75 -18.03 -0.95
N ASP A 264 41.39 -16.94 -1.26
CA ASP A 264 41.70 -16.50 -2.65
C ASP A 264 40.48 -16.51 -3.59
N GLY A 265 39.29 -16.12 -3.07
CA GLY A 265 38.07 -16.02 -3.84
C GLY A 265 37.35 -17.37 -4.07
N ALA A 266 37.75 -18.45 -3.40
CA ALA A 266 37.16 -19.77 -3.53
C ALA A 266 36.95 -20.46 -2.16
N ILE A 267 36.03 -21.44 -2.09
CA ILE A 267 35.80 -22.28 -0.92
C ILE A 267 36.22 -23.72 -1.20
N ALA A 268 36.81 -24.40 -0.20
CA ALA A 268 37.17 -25.79 -0.31
C ALA A 268 35.96 -26.68 0.01
N ILE A 269 35.64 -27.63 -0.85
CA ILE A 269 34.62 -28.68 -0.70
C ILE A 269 35.30 -30.04 -0.83
N GLY A 270 35.64 -30.66 0.28
CA GLY A 270 36.46 -31.87 0.25
C GLY A 270 37.84 -31.59 -0.37
N GLU A 271 38.16 -32.29 -1.46
CA GLU A 271 39.40 -32.10 -2.22
C GLU A 271 39.25 -31.12 -3.40
N GLN A 272 38.03 -30.59 -3.63
CA GLN A 272 37.73 -29.66 -4.71
C GLN A 272 37.66 -28.24 -4.21
N SER A 273 37.88 -27.28 -5.12
CA SER A 273 37.78 -25.83 -4.86
C SER A 273 36.70 -25.27 -5.76
N VAL A 274 35.74 -24.56 -5.16
CA VAL A 274 34.64 -23.88 -5.86
C VAL A 274 34.89 -22.38 -5.80
N ALA A 275 34.99 -21.74 -6.97
CA ALA A 275 35.17 -20.30 -7.06
C ALA A 275 33.89 -19.58 -6.65
N VAL A 276 34.01 -18.67 -5.69
CA VAL A 276 32.93 -17.78 -5.19
C VAL A 276 33.04 -16.40 -5.79
N MET A 277 34.26 -15.97 -6.10
CA MET A 277 34.53 -14.68 -6.77
C MET A 277 34.98 -14.89 -8.21
N ASP A 278 34.71 -13.89 -9.04
CA ASP A 278 35.25 -13.80 -10.39
C ASP A 278 36.70 -13.28 -10.39
N ALA A 279 37.31 -13.20 -11.56
CA ALA A 279 38.67 -12.70 -11.73
C ALA A 279 38.83 -11.21 -11.38
N GLN A 280 37.73 -10.46 -11.27
CA GLN A 280 37.67 -9.05 -10.92
C GLN A 280 37.46 -8.84 -9.40
N GLY A 281 37.21 -9.91 -8.63
CA GLY A 281 36.97 -9.89 -7.19
C GLY A 281 35.52 -9.58 -6.81
N ASN A 282 34.56 -9.73 -7.74
CA ASN A 282 33.14 -9.64 -7.43
C ASN A 282 32.59 -11.04 -7.12
N TYR A 283 31.52 -11.11 -6.32
CA TYR A 283 30.80 -12.36 -6.13
C TYR A 283 30.20 -12.83 -7.46
N ARG A 284 30.35 -14.11 -7.75
CA ARG A 284 29.68 -14.81 -8.86
C ARG A 284 28.20 -14.98 -8.54
N ASP A 285 27.40 -15.24 -9.55
CA ASP A 285 25.98 -15.57 -9.38
C ASP A 285 25.82 -16.72 -8.36
N PHE A 286 24.96 -16.52 -7.36
CA PHE A 286 24.78 -17.46 -6.26
C PHE A 286 24.26 -18.82 -6.74
N THR A 287 23.44 -18.84 -7.79
CA THR A 287 22.90 -20.07 -8.36
C THR A 287 23.97 -20.87 -9.08
N GLU A 288 24.94 -20.21 -9.72
CA GLU A 288 26.12 -20.84 -10.33
C GLU A 288 27.03 -21.43 -9.24
N ILE A 289 27.28 -20.67 -8.17
CA ILE A 289 28.07 -21.17 -7.01
C ILE A 289 27.42 -22.42 -6.43
N LEU A 290 26.10 -22.43 -6.22
CA LEU A 290 25.39 -23.61 -5.73
C LEU A 290 25.46 -24.79 -6.66
N ALA A 291 25.39 -24.58 -7.99
CA ALA A 291 25.54 -25.65 -8.98
C ALA A 291 26.95 -26.27 -8.91
N ASP A 292 27.98 -25.43 -8.79
CA ASP A 292 29.37 -25.88 -8.66
C ASP A 292 29.61 -26.63 -7.34
N VAL A 293 29.00 -26.16 -6.23
CA VAL A 293 29.02 -26.87 -4.93
C VAL A 293 28.35 -28.22 -5.05
N GLN A 294 27.19 -28.31 -5.73
CA GLN A 294 26.49 -29.57 -5.97
C GLN A 294 27.32 -30.53 -6.82
N ALA A 295 28.06 -30.04 -7.79
CA ALA A 295 28.93 -30.87 -8.62
C ALA A 295 30.21 -31.35 -7.88
N ALA A 296 30.61 -30.64 -6.80
CA ALA A 296 31.77 -30.94 -6.00
C ALA A 296 31.46 -31.90 -4.82
N THR A 297 30.17 -32.17 -4.56
CA THR A 297 29.71 -33.09 -3.48
C THR A 297 29.22 -34.41 -4.01
#